data_cb27d22d34fcb4856e087209a8019335
#
_entry.id   cb27d22d34fcb4856e087209a8019335
#
_cell.length_a   1.000
_cell.length_b   1.000
_cell.length_c   1.000
_cell.angle_alpha   90.00
_cell.angle_beta   90.00
_cell.angle_gamma   90.00
#
_symmetry.space_group_name_H-M   'P 1'
#
loop_
_entity.id
_entity.type
_entity.pdbx_description
1 polymer ?
#
loop_
_entity_poly.entity_id
_entity_poly.type
_entity_poly.pdbx_seq_one_letter_code
_entity_poly.pdbx_strand_id
1 'polypeptide(L)'
;YSFQIFHAILVNGVIFYIVSKYCQYRFTVIFFYVVATMLYFNCEILRESLSLSCGLLAMNHYKEKKWVQYFSWSLLALSFHKSGIVLLVIPFLYRYSASTINYKQLLILLIIGFIFSSFLLKHIVGSFLPFFSDSFEEYSQMKRATIFGSVRSCLIVLLVAYLVKQYETANNCMSATVIVGAKFYLLTQILGLFLPIFSTRFVNYFQIYYLILLGDFI
;
A
#
# COMPACT_ATOMS: atom_id res chain seq x y z
N TYR A 1 25.64 -13.24 -6.97
CA TYR A 1 25.65 -12.65 -5.61
C TYR A 1 25.76 -11.11 -5.64
N SER A 2 26.63 -10.51 -6.46
CA SER A 2 26.83 -9.05 -6.49
C SER A 2 25.56 -8.25 -6.79
N PHE A 3 24.72 -8.73 -7.72
CA PHE A 3 23.44 -8.09 -8.02
C PHE A 3 22.48 -8.11 -6.83
N GLN A 4 22.39 -9.23 -6.11
CA GLN A 4 21.52 -9.36 -4.96
C GLN A 4 21.92 -8.44 -3.81
N ILE A 5 23.23 -8.31 -3.57
CA ILE A 5 23.80 -7.40 -2.57
C ILE A 5 23.48 -5.96 -2.93
N PHE A 6 23.74 -5.55 -4.18
CA PHE A 6 23.44 -4.20 -4.65
C PHE A 6 21.93 -3.89 -4.54
N HIS A 7 21.09 -4.82 -4.97
CA HIS A 7 19.64 -4.74 -4.84
C HIS A 7 19.20 -4.54 -3.39
N ALA A 8 19.69 -5.39 -2.47
CA ALA A 8 19.35 -5.31 -1.06
C ALA A 8 19.78 -3.98 -0.43
N ILE A 9 20.98 -3.48 -0.75
CA ILE A 9 21.46 -2.17 -0.29
C ILE A 9 20.55 -1.05 -0.80
N LEU A 10 20.18 -1.07 -2.08
CA LEU A 10 19.34 -0.03 -2.69
C LEU A 10 17.94 -0.01 -2.06
N VAL A 11 17.28 -1.15 -2.00
CA VAL A 11 15.90 -1.27 -1.48
C VAL A 11 15.83 -0.90 0.00
N ASN A 12 16.69 -1.52 0.82
CA ASN A 12 16.69 -1.24 2.26
C ASN A 12 17.20 0.18 2.55
N GLY A 13 18.15 0.70 1.77
CA GLY A 13 18.62 2.08 1.88
C GLY A 13 17.50 3.10 1.67
N VAL A 14 16.64 2.90 0.67
CA VAL A 14 15.46 3.77 0.47
C VAL A 14 14.48 3.66 1.63
N ILE A 15 14.21 2.45 2.12
CA ILE A 15 13.29 2.25 3.25
C ILE A 15 13.85 2.92 4.51
N PHE A 16 15.13 2.72 4.83
CA PHE A 16 15.77 3.36 5.97
C PHE A 16 15.80 4.88 5.85
N TYR A 17 16.00 5.41 4.63
CA TYR A 17 15.90 6.84 4.38
C TYR A 17 14.49 7.36 4.70
N ILE A 18 13.44 6.72 4.20
CA ILE A 18 12.05 7.12 4.44
C ILE A 18 11.70 7.04 5.94
N VAL A 19 12.04 5.93 6.59
CA VAL A 19 11.82 5.75 8.04
C VAL A 19 12.57 6.80 8.83
N SER A 20 13.85 7.06 8.52
CA SER A 20 14.68 8.06 9.22
C SER A 20 14.15 9.47 9.03
N LYS A 21 13.53 9.77 7.89
CA LYS A 21 12.97 11.09 7.57
C LYS A 21 11.65 11.36 8.30
N TYR A 22 10.82 10.35 8.46
CA TYR A 22 9.42 10.54 8.83
C TYR A 22 9.03 9.94 10.18
N CYS A 23 9.86 9.09 10.79
CA CYS A 23 9.54 8.35 11.99
C CYS A 23 10.35 8.82 13.20
N GLN A 24 9.70 8.97 14.35
CA GLN A 24 10.35 9.23 15.62
C GLN A 24 10.96 7.96 16.21
N TYR A 25 10.22 6.85 16.20
CA TYR A 25 10.63 5.55 16.76
C TYR A 25 11.16 4.61 15.67
N ARG A 26 12.27 4.97 15.05
CA ARG A 26 12.85 4.31 13.87
C ARG A 26 13.08 2.81 14.06
N PHE A 27 13.60 2.40 15.21
CA PHE A 27 13.89 0.99 15.48
C PHE A 27 12.63 0.12 15.51
N THR A 28 11.55 0.62 16.11
CA THR A 28 10.26 -0.07 16.14
C THR A 28 9.72 -0.32 14.72
N VAL A 29 9.76 0.71 13.87
CA VAL A 29 9.30 0.60 12.48
C VAL A 29 10.18 -0.34 11.66
N ILE A 30 11.50 -0.26 11.81
CA ILE A 30 12.43 -1.16 11.14
C ILE A 30 12.20 -2.61 11.58
N PHE A 31 11.97 -2.85 12.87
CA PHE A 31 11.63 -4.18 13.37
C PHE A 31 10.35 -4.71 12.73
N PHE A 32 9.27 -3.94 12.70
CA PHE A 32 8.03 -4.34 12.02
C PHE A 32 8.23 -4.58 10.51
N TYR A 33 9.04 -3.75 9.85
CA TYR A 33 9.37 -3.95 8.45
C TYR A 33 10.12 -5.27 8.22
N VAL A 34 11.12 -5.57 9.03
CA VAL A 34 11.91 -6.80 8.94
C VAL A 34 11.02 -8.02 9.11
N VAL A 35 10.17 -8.01 10.14
CA VAL A 35 9.28 -9.14 10.46
C VAL A 35 8.17 -9.31 9.41
N ALA A 36 7.59 -8.19 8.94
CA ALA A 36 6.40 -8.27 8.09
C ALA A 36 6.70 -8.43 6.59
N THR A 37 7.82 -7.89 6.11
CA THR A 37 7.99 -7.70 4.67
C THR A 37 9.39 -7.93 4.11
N MET A 38 10.44 -7.72 4.89
CA MET A 38 11.81 -7.69 4.37
C MET A 38 12.22 -8.98 3.65
N LEU A 39 11.93 -10.13 4.23
CA LEU A 39 12.31 -11.42 3.65
C LEU A 39 11.60 -11.66 2.32
N TYR A 40 10.31 -11.35 2.26
CA TYR A 40 9.50 -11.52 1.06
C TYR A 40 10.00 -10.62 -0.09
N PHE A 41 10.21 -9.33 0.16
CA PHE A 41 10.64 -8.39 -0.88
C PHE A 41 12.10 -8.58 -1.33
N ASN A 42 12.99 -8.89 -0.42
CA ASN A 42 14.40 -9.02 -0.76
C ASN A 42 14.77 -10.38 -1.36
N CYS A 43 13.97 -11.42 -1.09
CA CYS A 43 14.29 -12.77 -1.52
C CYS A 43 13.43 -13.26 -2.70
N GLU A 44 12.16 -12.87 -2.77
CA GLU A 44 11.23 -13.45 -3.74
C GLU A 44 10.87 -12.52 -4.91
N ILE A 45 10.76 -11.20 -4.68
CA ILE A 45 10.20 -10.28 -5.68
C ILE A 45 11.13 -9.10 -5.96
N LEU A 46 12.29 -9.38 -6.55
CA LEU A 46 13.33 -8.38 -6.81
C LEU A 46 12.87 -7.19 -7.66
N ARG A 47 12.09 -7.42 -8.71
CA ARG A 47 11.60 -6.33 -9.59
C ARG A 47 10.55 -5.47 -8.91
N GLU A 48 9.66 -6.09 -8.14
CA GLU A 48 8.61 -5.38 -7.44
C GLU A 48 9.19 -4.51 -6.32
N SER A 49 10.22 -4.99 -5.60
CA SER A 49 10.86 -4.22 -4.55
C SER A 49 11.63 -2.99 -5.07
N LEU A 50 12.25 -3.07 -6.26
CA LEU A 50 12.81 -1.89 -6.93
C LEU A 50 11.73 -0.89 -7.32
N SER A 51 10.63 -1.38 -7.90
CA SER A 51 9.47 -0.55 -8.24
C SER A 51 8.88 0.13 -6.99
N LEU A 52 8.77 -0.59 -5.89
CA LEU A 52 8.32 -0.08 -4.59
C LEU A 52 9.25 1.02 -4.07
N SER A 53 10.57 0.81 -4.13
CA SER A 53 11.54 1.81 -3.70
C SER A 53 11.42 3.11 -4.49
N CYS A 54 11.26 3.01 -5.81
CA CYS A 54 10.97 4.18 -6.66
C CYS A 54 9.63 4.82 -6.28
N GLY A 55 8.61 4.02 -5.94
CA GLY A 55 7.32 4.51 -5.47
C GLY A 55 7.42 5.30 -4.16
N LEU A 56 8.22 4.86 -3.21
CA LEU A 56 8.47 5.58 -1.96
C LEU A 56 9.14 6.95 -2.23
N LEU A 57 10.10 6.99 -3.14
CA LEU A 57 10.73 8.24 -3.55
C LEU A 57 9.77 9.16 -4.29
N ALA A 58 8.89 8.62 -5.15
CA ALA A 58 7.82 9.40 -5.78
C ALA A 58 6.91 10.02 -4.72
N MET A 59 6.39 9.24 -3.78
CA MET A 59 5.50 9.72 -2.72
C MET A 59 6.15 10.79 -1.83
N ASN A 60 7.46 10.73 -1.64
CA ASN A 60 8.21 11.78 -0.93
C ASN A 60 8.08 13.16 -1.62
N HIS A 61 7.96 13.19 -2.95
CA HIS A 61 7.82 14.43 -3.73
C HIS A 61 6.35 14.85 -3.97
N TYR A 62 5.41 13.92 -3.77
CA TYR A 62 3.98 14.16 -4.01
C TYR A 62 3.43 15.35 -3.19
N LYS A 63 3.69 15.36 -1.89
CA LYS A 63 3.21 16.44 -1.00
C LYS A 63 3.90 17.78 -1.21
N GLU A 64 5.16 17.75 -1.62
CA GLU A 64 5.93 18.94 -1.96
C GLU A 64 5.50 19.55 -3.32
N LYS A 65 4.56 18.90 -4.02
CA LYS A 65 4.09 19.27 -5.36
C LYS A 65 5.22 19.35 -6.40
N LYS A 66 6.30 18.61 -6.18
CA LYS A 66 7.41 18.48 -7.12
C LYS A 66 7.07 17.47 -8.21
N TRP A 67 6.13 17.85 -9.09
CA TRP A 67 5.49 16.94 -10.04
C TRP A 67 6.47 16.28 -11.01
N VAL A 68 7.49 17.00 -11.49
CA VAL A 68 8.50 16.44 -12.40
C VAL A 68 9.22 15.26 -11.72
N GLN A 69 9.70 15.46 -10.49
CA GLN A 69 10.38 14.41 -9.72
C GLN A 69 9.44 13.26 -9.39
N TYR A 70 8.18 13.57 -9.01
CA TYR A 70 7.17 12.57 -8.77
C TYR A 70 6.94 11.67 -9.99
N PHE A 71 6.67 12.25 -11.16
CA PHE A 71 6.41 11.49 -12.37
C PHE A 71 7.64 10.74 -12.87
N SER A 72 8.85 11.31 -12.74
CA SER A 72 10.09 10.61 -13.08
C SER A 72 10.28 9.33 -12.28
N TRP A 73 10.09 9.39 -10.94
CA TRP A 73 10.15 8.21 -10.09
C TRP A 73 9.01 7.23 -10.34
N SER A 74 7.80 7.72 -10.64
CA SER A 74 6.65 6.89 -10.95
C SER A 74 6.83 6.12 -12.27
N LEU A 75 7.37 6.76 -13.31
CA LEU A 75 7.69 6.10 -14.58
C LEU A 75 8.82 5.08 -14.42
N LEU A 76 9.82 5.41 -13.60
CA LEU A 76 10.89 4.46 -13.27
C LEU A 76 10.33 3.25 -12.51
N ALA A 77 9.41 3.44 -11.56
CA ALA A 77 8.72 2.36 -10.87
C ALA A 77 7.97 1.45 -11.86
N LEU A 78 7.22 2.06 -12.80
CA LEU A 78 6.48 1.33 -13.83
C LEU A 78 7.40 0.52 -14.76
N SER A 79 8.61 1.03 -15.06
CA SER A 79 9.59 0.32 -15.90
C SER A 79 10.13 -0.96 -15.23
N PHE A 80 10.22 -0.98 -13.90
CA PHE A 80 10.62 -2.18 -13.16
C PHE A 80 9.48 -3.17 -13.01
N HIS A 81 8.25 -2.68 -12.70
CA HIS A 81 7.12 -3.57 -12.48
C HIS A 81 5.77 -2.91 -12.83
N LYS A 82 4.89 -3.68 -13.48
CA LYS A 82 3.55 -3.21 -13.95
C LYS A 82 2.69 -2.61 -12.84
N SER A 83 2.82 -3.07 -11.60
CA SER A 83 2.07 -2.51 -10.46
C SER A 83 2.43 -1.06 -10.15
N GLY A 84 3.58 -0.56 -10.63
CA GLY A 84 3.95 0.86 -10.54
C GLY A 84 2.95 1.83 -11.18
N ILE A 85 2.04 1.32 -12.03
CA ILE A 85 0.96 2.11 -12.63
C ILE A 85 0.07 2.78 -11.56
N VAL A 86 -0.03 2.19 -10.37
CA VAL A 86 -0.82 2.77 -9.27
C VAL A 86 -0.35 4.18 -8.92
N LEU A 87 0.95 4.45 -9.03
CA LEU A 87 1.52 5.76 -8.72
C LEU A 87 1.02 6.84 -9.70
N LEU A 88 0.79 6.49 -10.96
CA LEU A 88 0.29 7.45 -11.96
C LEU A 88 -1.18 7.84 -11.69
N VAL A 89 -1.93 7.01 -10.99
CA VAL A 89 -3.35 7.27 -10.63
C VAL A 89 -3.48 8.17 -9.39
N ILE A 90 -2.48 8.17 -8.49
CA ILE A 90 -2.53 8.91 -7.22
C ILE A 90 -2.85 10.41 -7.40
N PRO A 91 -2.27 11.16 -8.34
CA PRO A 91 -2.57 12.58 -8.50
C PRO A 91 -4.06 12.86 -8.78
N PHE A 92 -4.75 11.96 -9.47
CA PHE A 92 -6.18 12.08 -9.75
C PHE A 92 -7.04 11.84 -8.49
N LEU A 93 -6.49 11.13 -7.50
CA LEU A 93 -7.12 10.86 -6.21
C LEU A 93 -6.76 11.91 -5.14
N TYR A 94 -6.24 13.06 -5.54
CA TYR A 94 -5.81 14.13 -4.62
C TYR A 94 -6.93 14.54 -3.64
N ARG A 95 -8.16 14.63 -4.11
CA ARG A 95 -9.32 14.98 -3.27
C ARG A 95 -9.54 13.97 -2.16
N TYR A 96 -9.32 12.68 -2.44
CA TYR A 96 -9.40 11.63 -1.42
C TYR A 96 -8.32 11.82 -0.35
N SER A 97 -7.08 12.13 -0.75
CA SER A 97 -5.98 12.34 0.20
C SER A 97 -6.19 13.56 1.11
N ALA A 98 -6.93 14.55 0.66
CA ALA A 98 -7.27 15.77 1.41
C ALA A 98 -8.52 15.62 2.29
N SER A 99 -9.40 14.64 2.03
CA SER A 99 -10.63 14.44 2.80
C SER A 99 -10.36 13.79 4.15
N THR A 100 -11.17 14.12 5.16
CA THR A 100 -11.20 13.43 6.44
C THR A 100 -11.91 12.09 6.32
N ILE A 101 -11.47 11.09 7.10
CA ILE A 101 -12.09 9.76 7.08
C ILE A 101 -13.45 9.78 7.78
N ASN A 102 -14.49 9.44 7.02
CA ASN A 102 -15.83 9.25 7.57
C ASN A 102 -16.05 7.77 7.91
N TYR A 103 -16.07 7.45 9.22
CA TYR A 103 -16.22 6.07 9.70
C TYR A 103 -17.51 5.40 9.28
N LYS A 104 -18.62 6.14 9.17
CA LYS A 104 -19.91 5.56 8.73
C LYS A 104 -19.79 5.07 7.29
N GLN A 105 -19.22 5.88 6.41
CA GLN A 105 -18.99 5.48 5.01
C GLN A 105 -17.99 4.33 4.91
N LEU A 106 -16.92 4.37 5.71
CA LEU A 106 -15.93 3.30 5.76
C LEU A 106 -16.57 1.98 6.18
N LEU A 107 -17.37 1.97 7.22
CA LEU A 107 -18.05 0.76 7.73
C LEU A 107 -19.03 0.19 6.70
N ILE A 108 -19.79 1.05 6.03
CA ILE A 108 -20.67 0.64 4.94
C ILE A 108 -19.86 -0.01 3.79
N LEU A 109 -18.76 0.62 3.37
CA LEU A 109 -17.88 0.07 2.34
C LEU A 109 -17.27 -1.27 2.74
N LEU A 110 -16.88 -1.44 4.01
CA LEU A 110 -16.35 -2.70 4.53
C LEU A 110 -17.42 -3.81 4.51
N ILE A 111 -18.64 -3.52 4.95
CA ILE A 111 -19.75 -4.49 4.92
C ILE A 111 -20.07 -4.88 3.49
N ILE A 112 -20.21 -3.91 2.59
CA ILE A 112 -20.43 -4.17 1.17
C ILE A 112 -19.26 -4.99 0.60
N GLY A 113 -18.01 -4.57 0.84
CA GLY A 113 -16.82 -5.30 0.37
C GLY A 113 -16.75 -6.73 0.90
N PHE A 114 -17.12 -6.96 2.15
CA PHE A 114 -17.17 -8.29 2.75
C PHE A 114 -18.23 -9.19 2.10
N ILE A 115 -19.45 -8.66 1.89
CA ILE A 115 -20.53 -9.39 1.22
C ILE A 115 -20.18 -9.68 -0.24
N PHE A 116 -19.66 -8.69 -0.95
CA PHE A 116 -19.35 -8.82 -2.38
C PHE A 116 -18.07 -9.60 -2.66
N SER A 117 -17.09 -9.64 -1.75
CA SER A 117 -15.86 -10.41 -1.95
C SER A 117 -16.10 -11.90 -2.19
N SER A 118 -17.19 -12.44 -1.63
CA SER A 118 -17.58 -13.86 -1.79
C SER A 118 -18.38 -14.12 -3.07
N PHE A 119 -19.15 -13.16 -3.53
CA PHE A 119 -20.17 -13.36 -4.57
C PHE A 119 -19.75 -12.80 -5.94
N LEU A 120 -19.23 -11.60 -6.00
CA LEU A 120 -18.94 -10.92 -7.27
C LEU A 120 -17.72 -11.45 -8.01
N LEU A 121 -16.71 -11.91 -7.28
CA LEU A 121 -15.48 -12.44 -7.86
C LEU A 121 -15.73 -13.62 -8.82
N LYS A 122 -16.71 -14.47 -8.51
CA LYS A 122 -17.01 -15.64 -9.33
C LYS A 122 -17.80 -15.33 -10.60
N HIS A 123 -18.67 -14.33 -10.57
CA HIS A 123 -19.63 -14.09 -11.67
C HIS A 123 -19.30 -12.90 -12.58
N ILE A 124 -18.76 -11.81 -12.03
CA ILE A 124 -18.53 -10.59 -12.83
C ILE A 124 -17.16 -10.59 -13.50
N VAL A 125 -16.11 -11.01 -12.79
CA VAL A 125 -14.75 -10.92 -13.34
C VAL A 125 -14.51 -11.99 -14.40
N GLY A 126 -15.06 -13.20 -14.21
CA GLY A 126 -14.99 -14.25 -15.23
C GLY A 126 -15.75 -13.92 -16.53
N SER A 127 -16.81 -13.10 -16.44
CA SER A 127 -17.64 -12.77 -17.59
C SER A 127 -17.22 -11.49 -18.32
N PHE A 128 -16.59 -10.53 -17.61
CA PHE A 128 -16.31 -9.19 -18.16
C PHE A 128 -14.85 -8.92 -18.52
N LEU A 129 -13.90 -9.73 -18.04
CA LEU A 129 -12.47 -9.47 -18.25
C LEU A 129 -11.70 -10.70 -18.75
N PRO A 130 -12.00 -11.26 -19.93
CA PRO A 130 -11.27 -12.41 -20.47
C PRO A 130 -9.78 -12.13 -20.69
N PHE A 131 -9.38 -10.85 -20.81
CA PHE A 131 -7.99 -10.43 -20.99
C PHE A 131 -7.14 -10.56 -19.72
N PHE A 132 -7.77 -10.64 -18.54
CA PHE A 132 -7.11 -10.83 -17.25
C PHE A 132 -7.35 -12.22 -16.66
N SER A 133 -7.99 -13.13 -17.41
CA SER A 133 -8.47 -14.43 -16.92
C SER A 133 -7.34 -15.25 -16.30
N ASP A 134 -6.22 -15.39 -16.99
CA ASP A 134 -5.15 -16.30 -16.58
C ASP A 134 -4.46 -15.82 -15.28
N SER A 135 -4.13 -14.53 -15.22
CA SER A 135 -3.57 -13.94 -14.00
C SER A 135 -4.60 -13.89 -12.87
N PHE A 136 -5.88 -13.73 -13.19
CA PHE A 136 -6.94 -13.62 -12.20
C PHE A 136 -7.34 -14.99 -11.63
N GLU A 137 -7.35 -16.05 -12.42
CA GLU A 137 -7.55 -17.42 -11.95
C GLU A 137 -6.42 -17.84 -11.01
N GLU A 138 -5.17 -17.53 -11.36
CA GLU A 138 -4.02 -17.78 -10.50
C GLU A 138 -4.15 -17.03 -9.15
N TYR A 139 -4.54 -15.74 -9.15
CA TYR A 139 -4.75 -14.97 -7.93
C TYR A 139 -6.00 -15.40 -7.14
N SER A 140 -7.06 -15.86 -7.82
CA SER A 140 -8.27 -16.34 -7.16
C SER A 140 -8.08 -17.71 -6.53
N GLN A 141 -7.21 -18.55 -7.09
CA GLN A 141 -6.84 -19.86 -6.52
C GLN A 141 -5.86 -19.71 -5.35
N MET A 142 -4.88 -18.79 -5.45
CA MET A 142 -3.95 -18.51 -4.34
C MET A 142 -4.63 -17.86 -3.13
N LYS A 143 -5.63 -17.03 -3.36
CA LYS A 143 -6.49 -16.44 -2.34
C LYS A 143 -7.94 -16.86 -2.60
N ARG A 144 -8.27 -18.10 -2.43
CA ARG A 144 -9.58 -18.37 -1.86
C ARG A 144 -9.60 -17.54 -0.59
N ALA A 145 -10.31 -16.39 -0.66
CA ALA A 145 -10.47 -15.53 0.48
C ALA A 145 -11.07 -16.38 1.59
N THR A 146 -10.20 -16.96 2.39
CA THR A 146 -10.66 -17.61 3.60
C THR A 146 -11.35 -16.48 4.35
N ILE A 147 -12.48 -16.77 4.96
CA ILE A 147 -13.19 -15.83 5.85
C ILE A 147 -12.18 -15.11 6.75
N PHE A 148 -11.16 -15.81 7.22
CA PHE A 148 -10.01 -15.27 7.94
C PHE A 148 -9.25 -14.16 7.21
N GLY A 149 -8.99 -14.28 5.90
CA GLY A 149 -8.30 -13.25 5.13
C GLY A 149 -9.11 -11.96 5.01
N SER A 150 -10.43 -12.09 4.83
CA SER A 150 -11.33 -10.94 4.77
C SER A 150 -11.48 -10.27 6.14
N VAL A 151 -11.64 -11.05 7.22
CA VAL A 151 -11.68 -10.52 8.60
C VAL A 151 -10.38 -9.80 8.95
N ARG A 152 -9.22 -10.39 8.63
CA ARG A 152 -7.92 -9.75 8.82
C ARG A 152 -7.83 -8.41 8.08
N SER A 153 -8.25 -8.36 6.81
CA SER A 153 -8.23 -7.12 6.03
C SER A 153 -9.15 -6.06 6.63
N CYS A 154 -10.34 -6.43 7.10
CA CYS A 154 -11.25 -5.51 7.79
C CYS A 154 -10.64 -4.96 9.08
N LEU A 155 -10.00 -5.80 9.90
CA LEU A 155 -9.33 -5.36 11.13
C LEU A 155 -8.19 -4.39 10.83
N ILE A 156 -7.37 -4.66 9.81
CA ILE A 156 -6.29 -3.76 9.39
C ILE A 156 -6.87 -2.42 8.92
N VAL A 157 -7.94 -2.42 8.12
CA VAL A 157 -8.57 -1.18 7.65
C VAL A 157 -9.09 -0.35 8.83
N LEU A 158 -9.75 -0.97 9.81
CA LEU A 158 -10.24 -0.27 10.99
C LEU A 158 -9.10 0.30 11.84
N LEU A 159 -8.03 -0.46 12.05
CA LEU A 159 -6.85 -0.01 12.77
C LEU A 159 -6.19 1.19 12.07
N VAL A 160 -5.95 1.09 10.76
CA VAL A 160 -5.32 2.19 10.00
C VAL A 160 -6.20 3.43 10.00
N ALA A 161 -7.52 3.28 9.82
CA ALA A 161 -8.46 4.40 9.88
C ALA A 161 -8.45 5.07 11.25
N TYR A 162 -8.39 4.29 12.33
CA TYR A 162 -8.27 4.81 13.69
C TYR A 162 -6.97 5.61 13.86
N LEU A 163 -5.82 5.03 13.47
CA LEU A 163 -4.53 5.70 13.57
C LEU A 163 -4.49 7.00 12.78
N VAL A 164 -4.91 6.98 11.50
CA VAL A 164 -4.97 8.18 10.66
C VAL A 164 -5.80 9.27 11.33
N LYS A 165 -6.98 8.93 11.87
CA LYS A 165 -7.82 9.91 12.55
C LYS A 165 -7.17 10.48 13.80
N GLN A 166 -6.53 9.66 14.62
CA GLN A 166 -5.82 10.13 15.82
C GLN A 166 -4.74 11.15 15.47
N TYR A 167 -3.96 10.87 14.42
CA TYR A 167 -2.91 11.81 13.97
C TYR A 167 -3.45 13.07 13.30
N GLU A 168 -4.61 12.99 12.60
CA GLU A 168 -5.28 14.18 12.04
C GLU A 168 -5.85 15.11 13.14
N THR A 169 -6.39 14.52 14.22
CA THR A 169 -7.03 15.30 15.30
C THR A 169 -6.04 15.84 16.32
N ALA A 170 -4.93 15.14 16.56
CA ALA A 170 -3.99 15.49 17.62
C ALA A 170 -3.06 16.67 17.25
N ASN A 171 -3.18 17.28 16.07
CA ASN A 171 -2.22 18.28 15.54
C ASN A 171 -0.74 17.86 15.72
N ASN A 172 -0.50 16.56 15.79
CA ASN A 172 0.83 16.02 15.99
C ASN A 172 1.68 16.35 14.75
N CYS A 173 2.98 16.61 14.98
CA CYS A 173 3.97 16.96 13.96
C CYS A 173 4.24 15.84 12.93
N MET A 174 3.34 14.87 12.80
CA MET A 174 3.47 13.80 11.82
C MET A 174 3.46 14.37 10.41
N SER A 175 4.41 13.95 9.59
CA SER A 175 4.50 14.40 8.21
C SER A 175 3.21 14.11 7.44
N ALA A 176 2.68 15.14 6.78
CA ALA A 176 1.52 15.00 5.91
C ALA A 176 1.70 13.93 4.81
N THR A 177 2.95 13.62 4.44
CA THR A 177 3.29 12.54 3.50
C THR A 177 2.91 11.18 4.07
N VAL A 178 3.18 10.93 5.36
CA VAL A 178 2.85 9.67 6.03
C VAL A 178 1.35 9.48 6.11
N ILE A 179 0.60 10.51 6.52
CA ILE A 179 -0.86 10.46 6.59
C ILE A 179 -1.48 10.18 5.22
N VAL A 180 -0.99 10.85 4.17
CA VAL A 180 -1.44 10.61 2.79
C VAL A 180 -1.12 9.19 2.33
N GLY A 181 0.10 8.71 2.57
CA GLY A 181 0.51 7.34 2.24
C GLY A 181 -0.35 6.30 2.97
N ALA A 182 -0.65 6.51 4.25
CA ALA A 182 -1.52 5.63 5.03
C ALA A 182 -2.98 5.65 4.54
N LYS A 183 -3.50 6.79 4.06
CA LYS A 183 -4.81 6.87 3.41
C LYS A 183 -4.85 6.07 2.10
N PHE A 184 -3.79 6.11 1.31
CA PHE A 184 -3.69 5.26 0.11
C PHE A 184 -3.54 3.78 0.46
N TYR A 185 -2.81 3.45 1.54
CA TYR A 185 -2.81 2.08 2.07
C TYR A 185 -4.22 1.62 2.42
N LEU A 186 -4.97 2.43 3.14
CA LEU A 186 -6.36 2.15 3.51
C LEU A 186 -7.24 1.97 2.26
N LEU A 187 -7.14 2.86 1.28
CA LEU A 187 -7.88 2.76 0.02
C LEU A 187 -7.57 1.46 -0.72
N THR A 188 -6.29 1.10 -0.85
CA THR A 188 -5.89 -0.15 -1.53
C THR A 188 -6.34 -1.39 -0.77
N GLN A 189 -6.38 -1.38 0.56
CA GLN A 189 -6.93 -2.47 1.36
C GLN A 189 -8.45 -2.63 1.16
N ILE A 190 -9.20 -1.52 1.14
CA ILE A 190 -10.65 -1.54 0.85
C ILE A 190 -10.92 -2.07 -0.55
N LEU A 191 -10.22 -1.53 -1.55
CA LEU A 191 -10.34 -2.01 -2.94
C LEU A 191 -9.92 -3.49 -3.06
N GLY A 192 -9.00 -3.93 -2.23
CA GLY A 192 -8.56 -5.32 -2.16
C GLY A 192 -9.61 -6.30 -1.67
N LEU A 193 -10.66 -5.82 -0.97
CA LEU A 193 -11.82 -6.66 -0.64
C LEU A 193 -12.63 -7.01 -1.89
N PHE A 194 -12.68 -6.09 -2.87
CA PHE A 194 -13.40 -6.30 -4.13
C PHE A 194 -12.51 -6.96 -5.18
N LEU A 195 -11.26 -6.53 -5.29
CA LEU A 195 -10.28 -6.99 -6.29
C LEU A 195 -8.96 -7.37 -5.59
N PRO A 196 -8.65 -8.66 -5.46
CA PRO A 196 -7.48 -9.16 -4.70
C PRO A 196 -6.14 -8.56 -5.13
N ILE A 197 -5.99 -8.15 -6.39
CA ILE A 197 -4.77 -7.52 -6.89
C ILE A 197 -4.41 -6.25 -6.10
N PHE A 198 -5.39 -5.48 -5.62
CA PHE A 198 -5.14 -4.29 -4.82
C PHE A 198 -4.54 -4.63 -3.46
N SER A 199 -5.03 -5.69 -2.81
CA SER A 199 -4.51 -6.14 -1.50
C SER A 199 -3.22 -6.95 -1.58
N THR A 200 -2.80 -7.38 -2.77
CA THR A 200 -1.58 -8.18 -2.93
C THR A 200 -0.42 -7.39 -3.50
N ARG A 201 -0.67 -6.53 -4.48
CA ARG A 201 0.38 -5.83 -5.22
C ARG A 201 0.40 -4.33 -4.92
N PHE A 202 -0.74 -3.66 -5.03
CA PHE A 202 -0.77 -2.21 -4.88
C PHE A 202 -0.62 -1.75 -3.44
N VAL A 203 -1.10 -2.52 -2.47
CA VAL A 203 -0.97 -2.21 -1.04
C VAL A 203 0.49 -2.07 -0.61
N ASN A 204 1.40 -2.83 -1.22
CA ASN A 204 2.81 -2.85 -0.86
C ASN A 204 3.48 -1.48 -1.01
N TYR A 205 3.06 -0.66 -1.99
CA TYR A 205 3.59 0.70 -2.19
C TYR A 205 3.34 1.65 -1.03
N PHE A 206 2.34 1.34 -0.21
CA PHE A 206 1.91 2.22 0.89
C PHE A 206 2.11 1.60 2.27
N GLN A 207 2.51 0.33 2.35
CA GLN A 207 2.63 -0.42 3.61
C GLN A 207 3.58 0.23 4.60
N ILE A 208 4.70 0.80 4.14
CA ILE A 208 5.67 1.46 5.02
C ILE A 208 5.07 2.63 5.79
N TYR A 209 4.14 3.38 5.18
CA TYR A 209 3.47 4.51 5.85
C TYR A 209 2.55 4.05 6.98
N TYR A 210 1.86 2.93 6.80
CA TYR A 210 1.11 2.29 7.88
C TYR A 210 2.04 1.84 9.02
N LEU A 211 3.18 1.22 8.70
CA LEU A 211 4.14 0.78 9.71
C LEU A 211 4.74 1.97 10.48
N ILE A 212 4.96 3.10 9.83
CA ILE A 212 5.40 4.34 10.50
C ILE A 212 4.32 4.82 11.47
N LEU A 213 3.04 4.90 11.05
CA LEU A 213 1.95 5.28 11.95
C LEU A 213 1.84 4.34 13.15
N LEU A 214 1.96 3.04 12.92
CA LEU A 214 1.89 2.04 13.98
C LEU A 214 3.07 2.16 14.94
N GLY A 215 4.28 2.33 14.42
CA GLY A 215 5.49 2.42 15.24
C GLY A 215 5.58 3.70 16.08
N ASP A 216 5.02 4.80 15.59
CA ASP A 216 4.98 6.07 16.35
C ASP A 216 3.78 6.11 17.34
N PHE A 217 2.80 5.22 17.19
CA PHE A 217 1.66 5.11 18.11
C PHE A 217 1.97 4.28 19.35
N ILE A 218 2.87 3.30 19.24
CA ILE A 218 3.28 2.41 20.35
C ILE A 218 4.34 3.10 21.22
#